data_e77fca975509b54d8c1b5d4b39a4af2b
#
_entry.id   e77fca975509b54d8c1b5d4b39a4af2b
#
_cell.length_a   1.000
_cell.length_b   1.000
_cell.length_c   1.000
_cell.angle_alpha   90.00
_cell.angle_beta   90.00
_cell.angle_gamma   90.00
#
_symmetry.space_group_name_H-M   'P 1'
#
loop_
_entity.id
_entity.type
_entity.pdbx_description
1 polymer ?
#
loop_
_entity_poly.entity_id
_entity_poly.type
_entity_poly.pdbx_seq_one_letter_code
_entity_poly.pdbx_strand_id
1 'polypeptide(L)'
;MRRVHLIIDFQYLYHRHIYSINAGRKRRLSCMVDGVEVDTTRIYYPLKDFESFRRYWESLGKEVTISVCFDSKSDRKEADEDYKSNRGGRFDSVDFEAINTIRELMSEAGYNIYKEDGKEADDLIADLIKRYENDFDFTVIYTPDSDMMCYLSEKVGIMRYKTGGNGKKGDFSSSHTPVSINNFAEYMSAELKCDIRLNTIILYKALCGDKSDCIKGVKGFGPKAFDKFISHLDEKGTDYEVLVKPSEVKKLILDEVDYLGESAVEQALYALELIECSPVTVTESRPIKNDSLEKREKAYMKYIMKSLVN
;
A
#
# COMPACT_ATOMS: atom_id res chain seq x y z
N MET A 1 -1.49 25.28 -10.64
CA MET A 1 -1.81 23.86 -10.88
C MET A 1 -1.53 23.11 -9.61
N ARG A 2 -2.45 22.23 -9.14
CA ARG A 2 -2.21 21.51 -7.89
C ARG A 2 -1.18 20.41 -8.11
N ARG A 3 -0.19 20.32 -7.21
CA ARG A 3 0.85 19.29 -7.20
C ARG A 3 0.35 18.06 -6.45
N VAL A 4 0.32 16.91 -7.13
CA VAL A 4 -0.15 15.66 -6.57
C VAL A 4 1.01 14.65 -6.51
N HIS A 5 1.20 14.05 -5.35
CA HIS A 5 2.12 12.93 -5.17
C HIS A 5 1.34 11.62 -5.23
N LEU A 6 1.67 10.75 -6.18
CA LEU A 6 1.13 9.39 -6.26
C LEU A 6 2.17 8.44 -5.73
N ILE A 7 1.83 7.71 -4.67
CA ILE A 7 2.69 6.68 -4.08
C ILE A 7 2.06 5.33 -4.35
N ILE A 8 2.77 4.45 -5.03
CA ILE A 8 2.24 3.19 -5.54
C ILE A 8 2.94 2.02 -4.86
N ASP A 9 2.17 1.18 -4.18
CA ASP A 9 2.55 -0.18 -3.81
C ASP A 9 2.57 -1.03 -5.08
N PHE A 10 3.78 -1.34 -5.57
CA PHE A 10 3.92 -2.02 -6.85
C PHE A 10 3.51 -3.48 -6.79
N GLN A 11 3.82 -4.18 -5.70
CA GLN A 11 3.48 -5.59 -5.56
C GLN A 11 1.96 -5.80 -5.58
N TYR A 12 1.20 -4.88 -5.01
CA TYR A 12 -0.25 -4.90 -5.13
C TYR A 12 -0.72 -4.77 -6.58
N LEU A 13 -0.20 -3.76 -7.29
CA LEU A 13 -0.55 -3.54 -8.70
C LEU A 13 -0.19 -4.77 -9.55
N TYR A 14 0.99 -5.35 -9.33
CA TYR A 14 1.47 -6.54 -10.01
C TYR A 14 0.60 -7.77 -9.73
N HIS A 15 0.30 -8.04 -8.47
CA HIS A 15 -0.50 -9.20 -8.03
C HIS A 15 -1.88 -9.25 -8.70
N ARG A 16 -2.54 -8.13 -8.86
CA ARG A 16 -3.83 -8.05 -9.58
C ARG A 16 -3.76 -8.60 -10.99
N HIS A 17 -2.67 -8.31 -11.70
CA HIS A 17 -2.48 -8.74 -13.07
C HIS A 17 -2.11 -10.21 -13.16
N ILE A 18 -1.23 -10.69 -12.30
CA ILE A 18 -0.80 -12.09 -12.28
C ILE A 18 -1.97 -13.04 -12.02
N TYR A 19 -2.86 -12.72 -11.09
CA TYR A 19 -4.08 -13.50 -10.90
C TYR A 19 -4.91 -13.63 -12.19
N SER A 20 -5.05 -12.55 -12.95
CA SER A 20 -5.80 -12.54 -14.22
C SER A 20 -5.06 -13.27 -15.35
N ILE A 21 -3.74 -13.19 -15.38
CA ILE A 21 -2.87 -13.86 -16.36
C ILE A 21 -2.92 -15.37 -16.12
N ASN A 22 -2.70 -15.81 -14.88
CA ASN A 22 -2.69 -17.22 -14.51
C ASN A 22 -4.07 -17.89 -14.70
N ALA A 23 -5.15 -17.12 -14.53
CA ALA A 23 -6.52 -17.57 -14.84
C ALA A 23 -6.85 -17.58 -16.35
N GLY A 24 -5.88 -17.28 -17.23
CA GLY A 24 -6.09 -17.26 -18.69
C GLY A 24 -6.98 -16.11 -19.19
N ARG A 25 -7.25 -15.11 -18.35
CA ARG A 25 -8.12 -13.96 -18.70
C ARG A 25 -7.40 -12.87 -19.49
N LYS A 26 -6.09 -12.99 -19.68
CA LYS A 26 -5.27 -12.06 -20.45
C LYS A 26 -4.66 -12.76 -21.66
N ARG A 27 -4.66 -12.07 -22.80
CA ARG A 27 -3.98 -12.57 -24.01
C ARG A 27 -2.47 -12.60 -23.75
N ARG A 28 -1.81 -13.68 -24.17
CA ARG A 28 -0.34 -13.74 -24.19
C ARG A 28 0.22 -12.74 -25.19
N LEU A 29 1.29 -12.08 -24.79
CA LEU A 29 2.01 -11.09 -25.57
C LEU A 29 3.47 -11.47 -25.62
N SER A 30 4.07 -11.39 -26.82
CA SER A 30 5.51 -11.58 -26.99
C SER A 30 6.07 -10.54 -27.95
N CYS A 31 7.36 -10.33 -27.90
CA CYS A 31 8.10 -9.54 -28.86
C CYS A 31 9.50 -10.13 -29.10
N MET A 32 10.12 -9.73 -30.20
CA MET A 32 11.53 -10.10 -30.49
C MET A 32 12.45 -9.08 -29.84
N VAL A 33 13.36 -9.56 -29.00
CA VAL A 33 14.45 -8.77 -28.39
C VAL A 33 15.75 -9.45 -28.78
N ASP A 34 16.60 -8.75 -29.49
CA ASP A 34 17.90 -9.27 -29.97
C ASP A 34 17.82 -10.65 -30.68
N GLY A 35 16.74 -10.86 -31.45
CA GLY A 35 16.51 -12.10 -32.19
C GLY A 35 15.89 -13.25 -31.37
N VAL A 36 15.58 -13.02 -30.10
CA VAL A 36 14.92 -14.00 -29.22
C VAL A 36 13.48 -13.57 -28.95
N GLU A 37 12.55 -14.53 -29.04
CA GLU A 37 11.15 -14.28 -28.64
C GLU A 37 11.04 -14.23 -27.10
N VAL A 38 10.54 -13.11 -26.57
CA VAL A 38 10.37 -12.88 -25.14
C VAL A 38 8.87 -12.73 -24.82
N ASP A 39 8.38 -13.50 -23.86
CA ASP A 39 7.01 -13.32 -23.32
C ASP A 39 6.97 -12.03 -22.48
N THR A 40 6.22 -11.06 -22.95
CA THR A 40 6.08 -9.74 -22.31
C THR A 40 4.78 -9.60 -21.54
N THR A 41 3.98 -10.64 -21.43
CA THR A 41 2.64 -10.62 -20.81
C THR A 41 2.70 -10.08 -19.38
N ARG A 42 3.64 -10.61 -18.58
CA ARG A 42 3.83 -10.25 -17.16
C ARG A 42 4.45 -8.86 -16.95
N ILE A 43 5.04 -8.30 -17.99
CA ILE A 43 5.62 -6.94 -17.98
C ILE A 43 4.59 -5.92 -18.46
N TYR A 44 3.94 -6.22 -19.59
CA TYR A 44 3.05 -5.27 -20.27
C TYR A 44 1.81 -4.88 -19.46
N TYR A 45 1.08 -5.85 -18.91
CA TYR A 45 -0.19 -5.54 -18.27
C TYR A 45 -0.05 -4.73 -16.98
N PRO A 46 0.90 -5.01 -16.08
CA PRO A 46 1.15 -4.13 -14.93
C PRO A 46 1.59 -2.72 -15.35
N LEU A 47 2.52 -2.59 -16.29
CA LEU A 47 2.94 -1.28 -16.82
C LEU A 47 1.80 -0.52 -17.47
N LYS A 48 0.94 -1.20 -18.24
CA LYS A 48 -0.22 -0.56 -18.86
C LYS A 48 -1.17 0.03 -17.83
N ASP A 49 -1.41 -0.69 -16.75
CA ASP A 49 -2.29 -0.20 -15.68
C ASP A 49 -1.65 0.99 -14.94
N PHE A 50 -0.37 0.89 -14.64
CA PHE A 50 0.41 1.97 -14.07
C PHE A 50 0.35 3.24 -14.94
N GLU A 51 0.61 3.14 -16.23
CA GLU A 51 0.54 4.27 -17.16
C GLU A 51 -0.89 4.82 -17.31
N SER A 52 -1.90 3.96 -17.19
CA SER A 52 -3.30 4.40 -17.19
C SER A 52 -3.62 5.20 -15.92
N PHE A 53 -3.07 4.80 -14.78
CA PHE A 53 -3.20 5.52 -13.52
C PHE A 53 -2.55 6.92 -13.61
N ARG A 54 -1.31 6.99 -14.13
CA ARG A 54 -0.62 8.26 -14.38
C ARG A 54 -1.46 9.18 -15.27
N ARG A 55 -1.87 8.71 -16.45
CA ARG A 55 -2.67 9.50 -17.42
C ARG A 55 -3.99 9.98 -16.84
N TYR A 56 -4.66 9.18 -16.03
CA TYR A 56 -5.87 9.59 -15.35
C TYR A 56 -5.65 10.85 -14.52
N TRP A 57 -4.63 10.86 -13.67
CA TRP A 57 -4.36 12.01 -12.81
C TRP A 57 -3.88 13.25 -13.59
N GLU A 58 -3.07 13.06 -14.61
CA GLU A 58 -2.65 14.14 -15.52
C GLU A 58 -3.85 14.75 -16.29
N SER A 59 -4.79 13.90 -16.72
CA SER A 59 -6.02 14.36 -17.41
C SER A 59 -6.92 15.25 -16.55
N LEU A 60 -6.78 15.16 -15.22
CA LEU A 60 -7.45 16.06 -14.27
C LEU A 60 -6.76 17.42 -14.13
N GLY A 61 -5.80 17.74 -15.01
CA GLY A 61 -5.05 18.98 -14.96
C GLY A 61 -4.15 19.14 -13.73
N LYS A 62 -3.63 18.02 -13.18
CA LYS A 62 -2.73 18.01 -12.02
C LYS A 62 -1.27 17.94 -12.47
N GLU A 63 -0.40 18.54 -11.68
CA GLU A 63 1.04 18.29 -11.75
C GLU A 63 1.36 17.06 -10.92
N VAL A 64 1.76 15.98 -11.59
CA VAL A 64 1.87 14.66 -10.96
C VAL A 64 3.33 14.28 -10.74
N THR A 65 3.67 13.91 -9.51
CA THR A 65 4.93 13.24 -9.15
C THR A 65 4.61 11.83 -8.71
N ILE A 66 5.33 10.84 -9.23
CA ILE A 66 5.04 9.43 -8.93
C ILE A 66 6.23 8.79 -8.23
N SER A 67 5.95 8.16 -7.11
CA SER A 67 6.86 7.29 -6.37
C SER A 67 6.35 5.86 -6.41
N VAL A 68 7.22 4.92 -6.73
CA VAL A 68 6.88 3.50 -6.82
C VAL A 68 7.68 2.74 -5.79
N CYS A 69 6.99 2.11 -4.85
CA CYS A 69 7.57 1.36 -3.75
C CYS A 69 7.54 -0.13 -4.05
N PHE A 70 8.68 -0.80 -3.89
CA PHE A 70 8.85 -2.23 -4.14
C PHE A 70 9.20 -2.94 -2.85
N ASP A 71 8.51 -4.06 -2.57
CA ASP A 71 8.87 -4.95 -1.46
C ASP A 71 10.27 -5.53 -1.62
N SER A 72 10.92 -5.73 -0.49
CA SER A 72 12.06 -6.61 -0.34
C SER A 72 11.71 -7.80 0.58
N LYS A 73 12.64 -8.68 0.85
CA LYS A 73 12.46 -9.73 1.87
C LYS A 73 12.36 -9.03 3.23
N SER A 74 11.23 -9.19 3.91
CA SER A 74 10.92 -8.44 5.11
C SER A 74 11.68 -8.95 6.33
N ASP A 75 12.29 -8.02 7.08
CA ASP A 75 12.90 -8.31 8.39
C ASP A 75 11.85 -8.82 9.39
N ARG A 76 10.59 -8.33 9.29
CA ARG A 76 9.47 -8.79 10.12
C ARG A 76 9.18 -10.28 9.92
N LYS A 77 9.26 -10.77 8.67
CA LYS A 77 9.08 -12.18 8.35
C LYS A 77 10.26 -13.04 8.80
N GLU A 78 11.45 -12.50 8.92
CA GLU A 78 12.58 -13.19 9.50
C GLU A 78 12.47 -13.29 11.03
N ALA A 79 11.86 -12.28 11.65
CA ALA A 79 11.61 -12.25 13.10
C ALA A 79 10.40 -13.11 13.52
N ASP A 80 9.38 -13.23 12.67
CA ASP A 80 8.17 -14.04 12.92
C ASP A 80 7.78 -14.82 11.66
N GLU A 81 7.95 -16.16 11.69
CA GLU A 81 7.61 -17.05 10.56
C GLU A 81 6.10 -17.07 10.27
N ASP A 82 5.24 -16.82 11.27
CA ASP A 82 3.79 -16.75 11.11
C ASP A 82 3.36 -15.47 10.36
N TYR A 83 4.13 -14.38 10.47
CA TYR A 83 3.84 -13.12 9.80
C TYR A 83 3.71 -13.31 8.28
N LYS A 84 2.57 -12.91 7.73
CA LYS A 84 2.24 -13.07 6.29
C LYS A 84 2.47 -14.50 5.74
N SER A 85 2.37 -15.55 6.58
CA SER A 85 2.58 -16.95 6.17
C SER A 85 1.56 -17.41 5.12
N ASN A 86 0.35 -16.83 5.12
CA ASN A 86 -0.69 -17.06 4.12
C ASN A 86 -0.35 -16.52 2.72
N ARG A 87 0.73 -15.77 2.56
CA ARG A 87 1.17 -15.16 1.28
C ARG A 87 2.22 -16.00 0.54
N GLY A 88 2.62 -17.17 1.09
CA GLY A 88 3.59 -18.07 0.45
C GLY A 88 3.15 -18.53 -0.94
N GLY A 89 4.09 -18.54 -1.93
CA GLY A 89 3.85 -19.04 -3.28
C GLY A 89 2.99 -18.14 -4.19
N ARG A 90 2.77 -16.87 -3.82
CA ARG A 90 2.02 -15.92 -4.66
C ARG A 90 2.76 -15.57 -5.95
N PHE A 91 4.07 -15.52 -5.90
CA PHE A 91 4.95 -15.22 -7.03
C PHE A 91 5.93 -16.37 -7.25
N ASP A 92 6.12 -16.74 -8.50
CA ASP A 92 7.16 -17.69 -8.93
C ASP A 92 8.44 -16.94 -9.37
N SER A 93 9.46 -17.67 -9.81
CA SER A 93 10.72 -17.07 -10.27
C SER A 93 10.53 -16.16 -11.49
N VAL A 94 9.60 -16.52 -12.37
CA VAL A 94 9.27 -15.73 -13.58
C VAL A 94 8.58 -14.41 -13.19
N ASP A 95 7.77 -14.42 -12.13
CA ASP A 95 7.16 -13.20 -11.58
C ASP A 95 8.22 -12.26 -11.02
N PHE A 96 9.19 -12.78 -10.26
CA PHE A 96 10.29 -11.97 -9.73
C PHE A 96 11.18 -11.39 -10.83
N GLU A 97 11.47 -12.15 -11.89
CA GLU A 97 12.19 -11.64 -13.06
C GLU A 97 11.41 -10.51 -13.75
N ALA A 98 10.10 -10.69 -13.94
CA ALA A 98 9.24 -9.67 -14.53
C ALA A 98 9.17 -8.40 -13.68
N ILE A 99 9.05 -8.53 -12.34
CA ILE A 99 9.05 -7.40 -11.40
C ILE A 99 10.38 -6.64 -11.49
N ASN A 100 11.53 -7.34 -11.52
CA ASN A 100 12.82 -6.70 -11.65
C ASN A 100 12.96 -5.97 -13.00
N THR A 101 12.55 -6.60 -14.09
CA THR A 101 12.54 -5.97 -15.43
C THR A 101 11.67 -4.72 -15.44
N ILE A 102 10.47 -4.76 -14.84
CA ILE A 102 9.59 -3.60 -14.75
C ILE A 102 10.25 -2.48 -13.94
N ARG A 103 10.88 -2.81 -12.81
CA ARG A 103 11.56 -1.82 -11.97
C ARG A 103 12.68 -1.10 -12.74
N GLU A 104 13.46 -1.83 -13.51
CA GLU A 104 14.50 -1.26 -14.38
C GLU A 104 13.90 -0.35 -15.45
N LEU A 105 12.86 -0.81 -16.16
CA LEU A 105 12.16 -0.02 -17.17
C LEU A 105 11.56 1.27 -16.59
N MET A 106 10.96 1.21 -15.40
CA MET A 106 10.42 2.38 -14.74
C MET A 106 11.52 3.36 -14.31
N SER A 107 12.65 2.85 -13.82
CA SER A 107 13.82 3.66 -13.48
C SER A 107 14.37 4.38 -14.69
N GLU A 108 14.56 3.67 -15.81
CA GLU A 108 15.02 4.25 -17.08
C GLU A 108 14.00 5.26 -17.67
N ALA A 109 12.71 4.98 -17.48
CA ALA A 109 11.63 5.91 -17.82
C ALA A 109 11.63 7.16 -16.95
N GLY A 110 12.45 7.20 -15.87
CA GLY A 110 12.68 8.35 -15.00
C GLY A 110 11.68 8.46 -13.84
N TYR A 111 11.00 7.38 -13.47
CA TYR A 111 10.15 7.35 -12.27
C TYR A 111 10.99 7.25 -10.99
N ASN A 112 10.45 7.77 -9.89
CA ASN A 112 11.09 7.65 -8.58
C ASN A 112 10.84 6.24 -8.04
N ILE A 113 11.89 5.44 -7.97
CA ILE A 113 11.85 4.04 -7.57
C ILE A 113 12.46 3.90 -6.19
N TYR A 114 11.71 3.29 -5.28
CA TYR A 114 12.14 3.04 -3.91
C TYR A 114 12.08 1.54 -3.61
N LYS A 115 13.21 1.02 -3.14
CA LYS A 115 13.38 -0.35 -2.65
C LYS A 115 14.53 -0.37 -1.67
N GLU A 116 14.34 -0.96 -0.50
CA GLU A 116 15.37 -1.13 0.53
C GLU A 116 15.34 -2.56 1.04
N ASP A 117 16.52 -3.16 1.24
CA ASP A 117 16.59 -4.55 1.73
C ASP A 117 16.07 -4.62 3.17
N GLY A 118 15.35 -5.69 3.49
CA GLY A 118 14.69 -5.88 4.78
C GLY A 118 13.35 -5.14 4.91
N LYS A 119 12.98 -4.24 3.97
CA LYS A 119 11.80 -3.37 4.07
C LYS A 119 10.69 -3.77 3.10
N GLU A 120 9.47 -3.55 3.55
CA GLU A 120 8.26 -3.71 2.73
C GLU A 120 7.87 -2.37 2.07
N ALA A 121 7.00 -2.42 1.07
CA ALA A 121 6.49 -1.21 0.42
C ALA A 121 5.80 -0.27 1.41
N ASP A 122 5.14 -0.81 2.43
CA ASP A 122 4.46 -0.06 3.49
C ASP A 122 5.40 0.84 4.28
N ASP A 123 6.61 0.34 4.60
CA ASP A 123 7.65 1.10 5.29
C ASP A 123 8.09 2.31 4.45
N LEU A 124 8.27 2.07 3.14
CA LEU A 124 8.67 3.11 2.18
C LEU A 124 7.57 4.16 1.99
N ILE A 125 6.31 3.72 1.86
CA ILE A 125 5.13 4.59 1.71
C ILE A 125 4.98 5.48 2.93
N ALA A 126 5.06 4.91 4.14
CA ALA A 126 4.94 5.62 5.41
C ALA A 126 5.98 6.74 5.55
N ASP A 127 7.24 6.45 5.22
CA ASP A 127 8.31 7.42 5.33
C ASP A 127 8.22 8.51 4.25
N LEU A 128 7.83 8.17 3.01
CA LEU A 128 7.57 9.14 1.94
C LEU A 128 6.48 10.15 2.33
N ILE A 129 5.39 9.69 2.95
CA ILE A 129 4.34 10.57 3.44
C ILE A 129 4.91 11.48 4.52
N LYS A 130 5.55 10.91 5.55
CA LYS A 130 6.10 11.66 6.67
C LYS A 130 7.09 12.76 6.23
N ARG A 131 7.93 12.47 5.23
CA ARG A 131 8.95 13.41 4.75
C ARG A 131 8.40 14.47 3.81
N TYR A 132 7.46 14.12 2.94
CA TYR A 132 7.13 14.93 1.77
C TYR A 132 5.66 15.35 1.63
N GLU A 133 4.76 15.02 2.57
CA GLU A 133 3.35 15.43 2.46
C GLU A 133 3.17 16.95 2.33
N ASN A 134 4.07 17.74 2.94
CA ASN A 134 4.02 19.21 2.88
C ASN A 134 4.61 19.77 1.57
N ASP A 135 5.30 18.97 0.78
CA ASP A 135 5.83 19.35 -0.52
C ASP A 135 4.77 19.33 -1.63
N PHE A 136 3.63 18.70 -1.36
CA PHE A 136 2.53 18.50 -2.30
C PHE A 136 1.23 19.08 -1.76
N ASP A 137 0.32 19.42 -2.67
CA ASP A 137 -1.01 19.88 -2.28
C ASP A 137 -1.91 18.71 -1.89
N PHE A 138 -1.63 17.51 -2.43
CA PHE A 138 -2.33 16.28 -2.11
C PHE A 138 -1.45 15.04 -2.40
N THR A 139 -1.53 14.03 -1.55
CA THR A 139 -0.88 12.73 -1.74
C THR A 139 -1.94 11.63 -1.89
N VAL A 140 -1.75 10.74 -2.86
CA VAL A 140 -2.62 9.57 -3.08
C VAL A 140 -1.79 8.31 -2.98
N ILE A 141 -2.17 7.44 -2.06
CA ILE A 141 -1.56 6.12 -1.89
C ILE A 141 -2.37 5.11 -2.69
N TYR A 142 -1.72 4.35 -3.56
CA TYR A 142 -2.34 3.25 -4.28
C TYR A 142 -1.95 1.92 -3.64
N THR A 143 -2.76 1.44 -2.71
CA THR A 143 -2.54 0.20 -1.96
C THR A 143 -3.88 -0.41 -1.52
N PRO A 144 -3.97 -1.74 -1.33
CA PRO A 144 -5.12 -2.38 -0.70
C PRO A 144 -5.03 -2.35 0.82
N ASP A 145 -3.84 -2.06 1.36
CA ASP A 145 -3.54 -2.27 2.76
C ASP A 145 -4.30 -1.28 3.64
N SER A 146 -5.00 -1.83 4.63
CA SER A 146 -5.73 -1.03 5.60
C SER A 146 -4.83 -0.40 6.66
N ASP A 147 -3.58 -0.86 6.80
CA ASP A 147 -2.60 -0.25 7.71
C ASP A 147 -2.25 1.16 7.26
N MET A 148 -2.23 1.39 5.96
CA MET A 148 -1.99 2.72 5.41
C MET A 148 -3.10 3.71 5.71
N MET A 149 -4.26 3.28 6.20
CA MET A 149 -5.36 4.19 6.53
C MET A 149 -5.08 5.10 7.72
N CYS A 150 -4.16 4.72 8.62
CA CYS A 150 -3.71 5.61 9.71
C CYS A 150 -3.03 6.90 9.19
N TYR A 151 -2.61 6.94 7.93
CA TYR A 151 -2.01 8.12 7.29
C TYR A 151 -3.02 9.03 6.60
N LEU A 152 -4.33 8.68 6.59
CA LEU A 152 -5.36 9.54 6.01
C LEU A 152 -5.40 10.90 6.71
N SER A 153 -5.43 11.95 5.92
CA SER A 153 -5.53 13.33 6.39
C SER A 153 -6.29 14.19 5.36
N GLU A 154 -6.41 15.48 5.60
CA GLU A 154 -6.94 16.40 4.58
C GLU A 154 -6.10 16.43 3.30
N LYS A 155 -4.81 16.07 3.41
CA LYS A 155 -3.86 16.05 2.30
C LYS A 155 -3.53 14.63 1.79
N VAL A 156 -3.93 13.59 2.48
CA VAL A 156 -3.59 12.20 2.13
C VAL A 156 -4.86 11.40 1.95
N GLY A 157 -4.99 10.77 0.78
CA GLY A 157 -6.06 9.83 0.46
C GLY A 157 -5.51 8.50 -0.05
N ILE A 158 -6.34 7.46 0.01
CA ILE A 158 -6.02 6.13 -0.50
C ILE A 158 -6.92 5.81 -1.69
N MET A 159 -6.36 5.17 -2.70
CA MET A 159 -7.09 4.66 -3.84
C MET A 159 -6.99 3.14 -3.86
N ARG A 160 -8.14 2.47 -3.75
CA ARG A 160 -8.24 1.01 -3.76
C ARG A 160 -8.98 0.51 -4.99
N TYR A 161 -8.56 -0.61 -5.54
CA TYR A 161 -9.29 -1.28 -6.62
C TYR A 161 -10.56 -1.94 -6.09
N LYS A 162 -11.68 -1.80 -6.80
CA LYS A 162 -12.95 -2.47 -6.45
C LYS A 162 -12.88 -3.94 -6.79
N THR A 163 -12.92 -4.81 -5.79
CA THR A 163 -13.06 -6.25 -5.99
C THR A 163 -14.51 -6.58 -6.37
N GLY A 164 -14.68 -7.34 -7.46
CA GLY A 164 -16.02 -7.78 -7.93
C GLY A 164 -16.84 -6.69 -8.65
N GLY A 165 -16.30 -5.53 -8.89
CA GLY A 165 -16.99 -4.45 -9.62
C GLY A 165 -16.96 -4.68 -11.13
N ASN A 166 -18.12 -4.53 -11.80
CA ASN A 166 -18.22 -4.41 -13.25
C ASN A 166 -17.78 -3.02 -13.70
N GLY A 167 -16.52 -2.64 -13.43
CA GLY A 167 -15.97 -1.37 -13.92
C GLY A 167 -16.08 -1.30 -15.44
N LYS A 168 -16.52 -0.17 -15.97
CA LYS A 168 -16.54 0.05 -17.42
C LYS A 168 -15.10 -0.01 -17.93
N LYS A 169 -14.85 -0.82 -18.95
CA LYS A 169 -13.53 -0.96 -19.56
C LYS A 169 -13.01 0.42 -19.98
N GLY A 170 -11.86 0.80 -19.44
CA GLY A 170 -11.23 2.11 -19.73
C GLY A 170 -11.63 3.27 -18.80
N ASP A 171 -12.58 3.06 -17.88
CA ASP A 171 -12.94 4.07 -16.88
C ASP A 171 -12.26 3.73 -15.54
N PHE A 172 -11.20 4.48 -15.24
CA PHE A 172 -10.44 4.33 -13.99
C PHE A 172 -11.31 4.60 -12.77
N SER A 173 -12.16 5.63 -12.82
CA SER A 173 -13.00 6.03 -11.69
C SER A 173 -14.04 4.96 -11.32
N SER A 174 -14.54 4.22 -12.29
CA SER A 174 -15.50 3.13 -12.06
C SER A 174 -14.88 1.88 -11.43
N SER A 175 -13.57 1.70 -11.60
CA SER A 175 -12.83 0.52 -11.13
C SER A 175 -12.11 0.72 -9.80
N HIS A 176 -12.12 1.94 -9.25
CA HIS A 176 -11.41 2.28 -8.01
C HIS A 176 -12.33 2.96 -7.00
N THR A 177 -12.02 2.75 -5.71
CA THR A 177 -12.70 3.41 -4.59
C THR A 177 -11.73 4.34 -3.90
N PRO A 178 -12.02 5.66 -3.87
CA PRO A 178 -11.25 6.58 -3.05
C PRO A 178 -11.66 6.42 -1.57
N VAL A 179 -10.67 6.36 -0.70
CA VAL A 179 -10.86 6.42 0.76
C VAL A 179 -10.16 7.67 1.27
N SER A 180 -10.87 8.45 2.06
CA SER A 180 -10.43 9.71 2.66
C SER A 180 -10.90 9.79 4.10
N ILE A 181 -10.47 10.79 4.83
CA ILE A 181 -10.97 11.04 6.20
C ILE A 181 -12.50 11.16 6.27
N ASN A 182 -13.12 11.65 5.18
CA ASN A 182 -14.58 11.90 5.16
C ASN A 182 -15.42 10.63 5.02
N ASN A 183 -14.89 9.55 4.46
CA ASN A 183 -15.60 8.29 4.26
C ASN A 183 -14.93 7.08 4.93
N PHE A 184 -13.85 7.30 5.69
CA PHE A 184 -13.11 6.25 6.38
C PHE A 184 -14.00 5.43 7.30
N ALA A 185 -14.76 6.08 8.19
CA ALA A 185 -15.57 5.41 9.20
C ALA A 185 -16.60 4.47 8.55
N GLU A 186 -17.34 4.94 7.55
CA GLU A 186 -18.31 4.13 6.81
C GLU A 186 -17.60 2.95 6.11
N TYR A 187 -16.48 3.21 5.46
CA TYR A 187 -15.73 2.20 4.73
C TYR A 187 -15.20 1.10 5.64
N MET A 188 -14.53 1.48 6.75
CA MET A 188 -13.90 0.52 7.67
C MET A 188 -14.87 -0.19 8.57
N SER A 189 -15.95 0.48 9.04
CA SER A 189 -16.98 -0.16 9.87
C SER A 189 -17.69 -1.28 9.10
N ALA A 190 -17.89 -1.13 7.79
CA ALA A 190 -18.43 -2.19 6.95
C ALA A 190 -17.46 -3.39 6.81
N GLU A 191 -16.14 -3.12 6.74
CA GLU A 191 -15.10 -4.15 6.60
C GLU A 191 -14.88 -4.90 7.93
N LEU A 192 -14.74 -4.17 9.05
CA LEU A 192 -14.37 -4.72 10.36
C LEU A 192 -15.58 -5.13 11.23
N LYS A 193 -16.79 -4.72 10.85
CA LYS A 193 -18.04 -4.98 11.58
C LYS A 193 -18.03 -4.44 13.02
N CYS A 194 -17.39 -3.30 13.22
CA CYS A 194 -17.38 -2.53 14.46
C CYS A 194 -17.33 -1.04 14.13
N ASP A 195 -17.70 -0.19 15.09
CA ASP A 195 -17.54 1.25 14.95
C ASP A 195 -16.08 1.62 15.19
N ILE A 196 -15.40 2.06 14.12
CA ILE A 196 -13.98 2.36 14.17
C ILE A 196 -13.71 3.81 13.78
N ARG A 197 -12.93 4.49 14.61
CA ARG A 197 -12.43 5.84 14.35
C ARG A 197 -11.08 5.73 13.63
N LEU A 198 -10.75 6.71 12.79
CA LEU A 198 -9.50 6.74 12.03
C LEU A 198 -8.27 6.52 12.93
N ASN A 199 -8.19 7.26 14.01
CA ASN A 199 -7.10 7.23 14.97
C ASN A 199 -7.09 5.98 15.88
N THR A 200 -8.06 5.10 15.81
CA THR A 200 -8.05 3.84 16.57
C THR A 200 -7.74 2.61 15.74
N ILE A 201 -7.42 2.75 14.45
CA ILE A 201 -7.16 1.61 13.56
C ILE A 201 -5.93 0.79 14.00
N ILE A 202 -4.85 1.46 14.39
CA ILE A 202 -3.63 0.79 14.88
C ILE A 202 -3.92 0.07 16.19
N LEU A 203 -4.63 0.73 17.12
CA LEU A 203 -5.05 0.14 18.38
C LEU A 203 -5.96 -1.08 18.17
N TYR A 204 -6.91 -0.98 17.22
CA TYR A 204 -7.77 -2.10 16.86
C TYR A 204 -6.97 -3.30 16.40
N LYS A 205 -6.01 -3.10 15.49
CA LYS A 205 -5.19 -4.17 14.96
C LYS A 205 -4.23 -4.77 16.02
N ALA A 206 -3.69 -3.95 16.91
CA ALA A 206 -2.87 -4.43 18.01
C ALA A 206 -3.66 -5.33 18.97
N LEU A 207 -4.91 -4.98 19.28
CA LEU A 207 -5.75 -5.72 20.21
C LEU A 207 -6.51 -6.88 19.55
N CYS A 208 -7.13 -6.65 18.38
CA CYS A 208 -7.94 -7.66 17.68
C CYS A 208 -7.15 -8.53 16.71
N GLY A 209 -5.90 -8.12 16.38
CA GLY A 209 -5.06 -8.76 15.37
C GLY A 209 -5.41 -8.36 13.94
N ASP A 210 -4.58 -8.83 13.01
CA ASP A 210 -4.82 -8.69 11.57
C ASP A 210 -4.73 -10.04 10.85
N LYS A 211 -5.88 -10.51 10.37
CA LYS A 211 -5.97 -11.79 9.65
C LYS A 211 -5.29 -11.74 8.28
N SER A 212 -5.21 -10.57 7.65
CA SER A 212 -4.59 -10.43 6.33
C SER A 212 -3.09 -10.65 6.40
N ASP A 213 -2.48 -10.28 7.52
CA ASP A 213 -1.04 -10.39 7.77
C ASP A 213 -0.67 -11.50 8.76
N CYS A 214 -1.66 -12.33 9.14
CA CYS A 214 -1.49 -13.39 10.13
C CYS A 214 -1.04 -12.90 11.51
N ILE A 215 -1.29 -11.62 11.84
CA ILE A 215 -0.98 -11.05 13.15
C ILE A 215 -2.04 -11.50 14.15
N LYS A 216 -1.59 -12.19 15.19
CA LYS A 216 -2.46 -12.64 16.29
C LYS A 216 -2.71 -11.48 17.24
N GLY A 217 -3.97 -11.14 17.46
CA GLY A 217 -4.36 -10.20 18.51
C GLY A 217 -4.42 -10.86 19.89
N VAL A 218 -4.86 -10.10 20.86
CA VAL A 218 -5.09 -10.56 22.23
C VAL A 218 -6.13 -11.68 22.27
N LYS A 219 -5.82 -12.76 22.95
CA LYS A 219 -6.71 -13.93 23.03
C LYS A 219 -8.09 -13.56 23.61
N GLY A 220 -9.13 -13.83 22.83
CA GLY A 220 -10.51 -13.52 23.21
C GLY A 220 -10.93 -12.05 22.98
N PHE A 221 -10.04 -11.21 22.50
CA PHE A 221 -10.30 -9.83 22.18
C PHE A 221 -10.74 -9.70 20.71
N GLY A 222 -12.00 -9.46 20.51
CA GLY A 222 -12.59 -9.27 19.18
C GLY A 222 -13.35 -7.95 19.11
N PRO A 223 -14.08 -7.66 18.00
CA PRO A 223 -14.77 -6.38 17.79
C PRO A 223 -15.62 -5.93 18.99
N LYS A 224 -16.40 -6.85 19.59
CA LYS A 224 -17.24 -6.51 20.77
C LYS A 224 -16.43 -6.15 22.02
N ALA A 225 -15.25 -6.76 22.21
CA ALA A 225 -14.37 -6.41 23.32
C ALA A 225 -13.69 -5.05 23.04
N PHE A 226 -13.36 -4.79 21.79
CA PHE A 226 -12.84 -3.51 21.36
C PHE A 226 -13.85 -2.37 21.61
N ASP A 227 -15.12 -2.53 21.22
CA ASP A 227 -16.17 -1.52 21.48
C ASP A 227 -16.30 -1.21 22.98
N LYS A 228 -16.24 -2.24 23.85
CA LYS A 228 -16.26 -2.04 25.31
C LYS A 228 -15.01 -1.30 25.80
N PHE A 229 -13.85 -1.61 25.25
CA PHE A 229 -12.61 -0.93 25.60
C PHE A 229 -12.65 0.54 25.17
N ILE A 230 -13.15 0.83 23.97
CA ILE A 230 -13.35 2.21 23.50
C ILE A 230 -14.32 2.95 24.43
N SER A 231 -15.44 2.34 24.86
CA SER A 231 -16.35 2.96 25.83
C SER A 231 -15.67 3.28 27.16
N HIS A 232 -14.82 2.38 27.67
CA HIS A 232 -14.03 2.62 28.86
C HIS A 232 -13.05 3.81 28.69
N LEU A 233 -12.40 3.91 27.53
CA LEU A 233 -11.50 5.04 27.22
C LEU A 233 -12.28 6.35 27.08
N ASP A 234 -13.48 6.34 26.50
CA ASP A 234 -14.36 7.50 26.40
C ASP A 234 -14.76 8.01 27.80
N GLU A 235 -15.11 7.11 28.73
CA GLU A 235 -15.40 7.45 30.13
C GLU A 235 -14.22 8.08 30.85
N LYS A 236 -12.98 7.68 30.50
CA LYS A 236 -11.74 8.27 31.02
C LYS A 236 -11.36 9.60 30.35
N GLY A 237 -12.04 9.99 29.27
CA GLY A 237 -11.73 11.20 28.49
C GLY A 237 -10.43 11.08 27.69
N THR A 238 -10.14 9.91 27.17
CA THR A 238 -8.94 9.66 26.35
C THR A 238 -8.95 10.50 25.07
N ASP A 239 -7.81 11.14 24.78
CA ASP A 239 -7.60 11.85 23.52
C ASP A 239 -7.19 10.85 22.41
N TYR A 240 -8.04 10.70 21.41
CA TYR A 240 -7.81 9.82 20.28
C TYR A 240 -6.95 10.43 19.16
N GLU A 241 -6.81 11.77 19.11
CA GLU A 241 -6.06 12.40 18.02
C GLU A 241 -4.60 11.96 17.96
N VAL A 242 -4.04 11.60 19.09
CA VAL A 242 -2.65 11.12 19.21
C VAL A 242 -2.47 9.65 18.80
N LEU A 243 -3.53 8.84 18.78
CA LEU A 243 -3.44 7.37 18.56
C LEU A 243 -3.12 6.96 17.12
N VAL A 244 -2.94 7.89 16.21
CA VAL A 244 -2.38 7.65 14.87
C VAL A 244 -0.89 7.31 14.90
N LYS A 245 -0.21 7.52 16.05
CA LYS A 245 1.21 7.19 16.22
C LYS A 245 1.37 5.89 17.01
N PRO A 246 2.12 4.90 16.50
CA PRO A 246 2.37 3.66 17.23
C PRO A 246 2.91 3.87 18.66
N SER A 247 3.78 4.87 18.86
CA SER A 247 4.32 5.22 20.18
C SER A 247 3.25 5.62 21.20
N GLU A 248 2.21 6.34 20.76
CA GLU A 248 1.10 6.76 21.62
C GLU A 248 0.15 5.58 21.88
N VAL A 249 -0.06 4.71 20.88
CA VAL A 249 -0.80 3.46 21.07
C VAL A 249 -0.08 2.55 22.06
N LYS A 250 1.25 2.42 21.97
CA LYS A 250 2.08 1.66 22.93
C LYS A 250 1.91 2.22 24.34
N LYS A 251 2.00 3.52 24.50
CA LYS A 251 1.79 4.18 25.80
C LYS A 251 0.41 3.89 26.37
N LEU A 252 -0.64 4.05 25.56
CA LEU A 252 -2.01 3.77 25.99
C LEU A 252 -2.18 2.31 26.44
N ILE A 253 -1.67 1.35 25.68
CA ILE A 253 -1.75 -0.08 26.05
C ILE A 253 -1.08 -0.34 27.40
N LEU A 254 0.06 0.30 27.66
CA LEU A 254 0.76 0.20 28.95
C LEU A 254 0.00 0.87 30.08
N ASP A 255 -0.62 2.04 29.85
CA ASP A 255 -1.39 2.78 30.82
C ASP A 255 -2.71 2.07 31.19
N GLU A 256 -3.21 1.16 30.33
CA GLU A 256 -4.43 0.39 30.52
C GLU A 256 -4.18 -1.07 30.98
N VAL A 257 -3.03 -1.35 31.57
CA VAL A 257 -2.66 -2.71 32.04
C VAL A 257 -3.66 -3.26 33.08
N ASP A 258 -4.20 -2.41 33.94
CA ASP A 258 -5.21 -2.80 34.94
C ASP A 258 -6.52 -3.27 34.32
N TYR A 259 -6.90 -2.71 33.16
CA TYR A 259 -8.09 -3.10 32.42
C TYR A 259 -7.84 -4.32 31.53
N LEU A 260 -6.71 -4.33 30.81
CA LEU A 260 -6.38 -5.37 29.83
C LEU A 260 -5.80 -6.63 30.48
N GLY A 261 -5.00 -6.49 31.52
CA GLY A 261 -4.17 -7.52 32.13
C GLY A 261 -2.82 -7.68 31.45
N GLU A 262 -1.78 -8.06 32.21
CA GLU A 262 -0.39 -8.15 31.76
C GLU A 262 -0.20 -8.97 30.48
N SER A 263 -0.79 -10.18 30.43
CA SER A 263 -0.66 -11.07 29.26
C SER A 263 -1.31 -10.48 28.00
N ALA A 264 -2.40 -9.69 28.14
CA ALA A 264 -3.02 -9.01 27.02
C ALA A 264 -2.15 -7.85 26.53
N VAL A 265 -1.53 -7.12 27.44
CA VAL A 265 -0.59 -6.03 27.12
C VAL A 265 0.61 -6.58 26.34
N GLU A 266 1.23 -7.68 26.80
CA GLU A 266 2.35 -8.32 26.08
C GLU A 266 1.98 -8.73 24.65
N GLN A 267 0.80 -9.38 24.48
CA GLN A 267 0.31 -9.78 23.17
C GLN A 267 0.04 -8.58 22.25
N ALA A 268 -0.59 -7.51 22.79
CA ALA A 268 -0.88 -6.30 22.02
C ALA A 268 0.39 -5.55 21.62
N LEU A 269 1.39 -5.47 22.49
CA LEU A 269 2.67 -4.83 22.17
C LEU A 269 3.43 -5.60 21.09
N TYR A 270 3.42 -6.94 21.16
CA TYR A 270 4.03 -7.77 20.11
C TYR A 270 3.32 -7.57 18.75
N ALA A 271 1.98 -7.56 18.75
CA ALA A 271 1.23 -7.27 17.52
C ALA A 271 1.56 -5.87 16.97
N LEU A 272 1.70 -4.87 17.84
CA LEU A 272 2.05 -3.51 17.45
C LEU A 272 3.43 -3.42 16.79
N GLU A 273 4.42 -4.18 17.24
CA GLU A 273 5.75 -4.26 16.62
C GLU A 273 5.69 -4.78 15.17
N LEU A 274 4.76 -5.71 14.88
CA LEU A 274 4.55 -6.23 13.53
C LEU A 274 3.79 -5.28 12.61
N ILE A 275 2.96 -4.38 13.18
CA ILE A 275 2.17 -3.38 12.46
C ILE A 275 3.00 -2.13 12.16
N GLU A 276 3.91 -1.77 13.06
CA GLU A 276 4.68 -0.54 12.97
C GLU A 276 5.61 -0.55 11.75
N CYS A 277 5.53 0.52 10.94
CA CYS A 277 6.43 0.71 9.82
C CYS A 277 7.85 1.01 10.31
N SER A 278 8.81 0.28 9.76
CA SER A 278 10.23 0.42 10.12
C SER A 278 10.86 1.64 9.47
N PRO A 279 11.84 2.29 10.12
CA PRO A 279 12.62 3.36 9.50
C PRO A 279 13.30 2.90 8.22
N VAL A 280 13.36 3.78 7.22
CA VAL A 280 14.02 3.56 5.93
C VAL A 280 14.93 4.73 5.57
N THR A 281 15.90 4.49 4.70
CA THR A 281 16.90 5.48 4.26
C THR A 281 16.76 5.86 2.80
N VAL A 282 16.33 4.94 1.94
CA VAL A 282 16.24 5.16 0.49
C VAL A 282 15.28 6.30 0.12
N THR A 283 14.31 6.61 0.96
CA THR A 283 13.32 7.68 0.78
C THR A 283 13.88 9.08 1.09
N GLU A 284 15.11 9.21 1.53
CA GLU A 284 15.77 10.52 1.70
C GLU A 284 15.96 11.24 0.36
N SER A 285 15.98 10.48 -0.74
CA SER A 285 15.96 11.06 -2.08
C SER A 285 14.57 11.64 -2.36
N ARG A 286 14.51 12.99 -2.48
CA ARG A 286 13.26 13.72 -2.75
C ARG A 286 12.65 13.28 -4.08
N PRO A 287 11.33 12.96 -4.10
CA PRO A 287 10.65 12.65 -5.35
C PRO A 287 10.65 13.85 -6.31
N ILE A 288 11.01 13.60 -7.56
CA ILE A 288 11.00 14.60 -8.63
C ILE A 288 9.93 14.28 -9.65
N LYS A 289 9.35 15.33 -10.24
CA LYS A 289 8.39 15.19 -11.34
C LYS A 289 9.09 14.59 -12.56
N ASN A 290 8.50 13.56 -13.15
CA ASN A 290 8.97 12.97 -14.38
C ASN A 290 8.12 13.45 -15.56
N ASP A 291 8.68 14.35 -16.39
CA ASP A 291 8.04 14.88 -17.59
C ASP A 291 8.62 14.32 -18.90
N SER A 292 9.62 13.44 -18.82
CA SER A 292 10.35 13.02 -20.00
C SER A 292 9.61 11.94 -20.78
N LEU A 293 8.85 12.36 -21.82
CA LEU A 293 8.31 11.47 -22.83
C LEU A 293 9.41 10.65 -23.51
N GLU A 294 10.55 11.27 -23.85
CA GLU A 294 11.69 10.61 -24.48
C GLU A 294 12.24 9.46 -23.66
N LYS A 295 12.41 9.64 -22.35
CA LYS A 295 12.86 8.56 -21.46
C LYS A 295 11.87 7.39 -21.45
N ARG A 296 10.56 7.67 -21.37
CA ARG A 296 9.52 6.63 -21.43
C ARG A 296 9.53 5.89 -22.76
N GLU A 297 9.61 6.64 -23.88
CA GLU A 297 9.73 6.04 -25.21
C GLU A 297 10.94 5.10 -25.29
N LYS A 298 12.11 5.58 -24.92
CA LYS A 298 13.33 4.79 -24.96
C LYS A 298 13.23 3.52 -24.10
N ALA A 299 12.73 3.62 -22.87
CA ALA A 299 12.60 2.49 -21.96
C ALA A 299 11.61 1.44 -22.50
N TYR A 300 10.41 1.85 -22.86
CA TYR A 300 9.34 0.92 -23.25
C TYR A 300 9.52 0.33 -24.65
N MET A 301 10.27 1.01 -25.52
CA MET A 301 10.60 0.48 -26.85
C MET A 301 11.52 -0.73 -26.82
N LYS A 302 12.25 -0.98 -25.74
CA LYS A 302 13.05 -2.23 -25.58
C LYS A 302 12.19 -3.49 -25.77
N TYR A 303 10.93 -3.43 -25.36
CA TYR A 303 9.96 -4.52 -25.49
C TYR A 303 8.81 -4.17 -26.45
N ILE A 304 9.03 -3.24 -27.39
CA ILE A 304 8.07 -2.82 -28.42
C ILE A 304 6.70 -2.36 -27.83
N MET A 305 6.74 -1.80 -26.62
CA MET A 305 5.53 -1.39 -25.89
C MET A 305 5.07 0.04 -26.25
N LYS A 306 4.97 0.36 -27.54
CA LYS A 306 4.58 1.71 -28.04
C LYS A 306 3.30 2.26 -27.40
N SER A 307 2.32 1.40 -27.15
CA SER A 307 1.03 1.80 -26.57
C SER A 307 1.10 2.29 -25.13
N LEU A 308 2.24 2.15 -24.47
CA LEU A 308 2.45 2.63 -23.09
C LEU A 308 2.96 4.08 -23.07
N VAL A 309 3.47 4.57 -24.18
CA VAL A 309 4.10 5.90 -24.27
C VAL A 309 3.05 7.02 -24.40
N ASN A 310 1.98 6.79 -25.15
CA ASN A 310 0.94 7.76 -25.50
C ASN A 310 -0.26 7.70 -24.56
#